data_bda85de7f3229d05dea2df792895b9c6
#
_entry.id   bda85de7f3229d05dea2df792895b9c6
#
_cell.length_a   1.000
_cell.length_b   1.000
_cell.length_c   1.000
_cell.angle_alpha   90.00
_cell.angle_beta   90.00
_cell.angle_gamma   90.00
#
_symmetry.space_group_name_H-M   'P 1'
#
loop_
_entity.id
_entity.type
_entity.pdbx_description
1 polymer ?
#
loop_
_entity_poly.entity_id
_entity_poly.type
_entity_poly.pdbx_seq_one_letter_code
_entity_poly.pdbx_strand_id
1 'polypeptide(L)'
;MLTEPQRDIIKATVPVLESQGEALTQHFYHIMLSEYPEVRPLFNQASQASGRQPRALANSLLMYAKHIDELDQLKELISIVTHKHASLQIQPDQYAIVGACLIRAIQEVLGPDLATDEVITAWERAYVSLANLLSQTEENLYQRTEQAQGGWRGERLFYVADKVQESSIITSFYLKPVDGQPVLHHQAGQYLGFRFVFPEGEQRRNYSLSAPANGESYRISVKREPGGLVSNYLHDTVQVGDELRVFPPFG
;
A
#
# COMPACT_ATOMS: atom_id res chain seq x y z
N MET A 1 10.91 17.59 14.97
CA MET A 1 11.44 18.11 13.69
C MET A 1 12.92 17.79 13.62
N LEU A 2 13.44 17.51 12.42
CA LEU A 2 14.87 17.33 12.16
C LEU A 2 15.61 18.64 12.35
N THR A 3 16.77 18.59 13.00
CA THR A 3 17.69 19.71 13.07
C THR A 3 18.42 19.89 11.72
N GLU A 4 19.00 21.08 11.48
CA GLU A 4 19.79 21.33 10.26
C GLU A 4 20.95 20.34 10.11
N PRO A 5 21.78 20.06 11.14
CA PRO A 5 22.83 19.04 11.02
C PRO A 5 22.30 17.63 10.66
N GLN A 6 21.13 17.25 11.19
CA GLN A 6 20.52 15.96 10.84
C GLN A 6 20.08 15.91 9.37
N ARG A 7 19.52 17.01 8.84
CA ARG A 7 19.17 17.08 7.41
C ARG A 7 20.41 17.02 6.52
N ASP A 8 21.52 17.67 6.93
CA ASP A 8 22.78 17.61 6.19
C ASP A 8 23.37 16.18 6.17
N ILE A 9 23.27 15.45 7.28
CA ILE A 9 23.64 14.03 7.33
C ILE A 9 22.79 13.21 6.36
N ILE A 10 21.46 13.40 6.35
CA ILE A 10 20.56 12.71 5.42
C ILE A 10 20.95 13.01 3.96
N LYS A 11 21.18 14.29 3.61
CA LYS A 11 21.63 14.67 2.26
C LYS A 11 22.96 14.04 1.88
N ALA A 12 23.88 13.91 2.84
CA ALA A 12 25.17 13.26 2.61
C ALA A 12 25.05 11.76 2.27
N THR A 13 23.93 11.10 2.63
CA THR A 13 23.68 9.69 2.26
C THR A 13 23.13 9.51 0.84
N VAL A 14 22.77 10.58 0.12
CA VAL A 14 22.21 10.50 -1.25
C VAL A 14 23.07 9.68 -2.21
N PRO A 15 24.40 9.87 -2.32
CA PRO A 15 25.23 9.06 -3.24
C PRO A 15 25.19 7.55 -2.89
N VAL A 16 25.09 7.23 -1.61
CA VAL A 16 24.98 5.83 -1.16
C VAL A 16 23.62 5.24 -1.51
N LEU A 17 22.54 6.00 -1.34
CA LEU A 17 21.21 5.56 -1.75
C LEU A 17 21.10 5.38 -3.27
N GLU A 18 21.76 6.23 -4.06
CA GLU A 18 21.82 6.07 -5.52
C GLU A 18 22.52 4.78 -5.94
N SER A 19 23.58 4.39 -5.25
CA SER A 19 24.36 3.20 -5.59
C SER A 19 23.87 1.91 -4.94
N GLN A 20 23.35 1.96 -3.71
CA GLN A 20 23.02 0.78 -2.89
C GLN A 20 21.55 0.72 -2.45
N GLY A 21 20.71 1.70 -2.82
CA GLY A 21 19.33 1.80 -2.35
C GLY A 21 18.46 0.57 -2.68
N GLU A 22 18.66 -0.04 -3.86
CA GLU A 22 17.93 -1.26 -4.21
C GLU A 22 18.35 -2.45 -3.34
N ALA A 23 19.65 -2.65 -3.10
CA ALA A 23 20.15 -3.71 -2.23
C ALA A 23 19.66 -3.52 -0.79
N LEU A 24 19.69 -2.28 -0.28
CA LEU A 24 19.18 -1.92 1.03
C LEU A 24 17.69 -2.27 1.16
N THR A 25 16.86 -1.90 0.18
CA THR A 25 15.44 -2.16 0.25
C THR A 25 15.08 -3.62 0.02
N GLN A 26 15.83 -4.36 -0.78
CA GLN A 26 15.70 -5.82 -0.88
C GLN A 26 15.98 -6.49 0.47
N HIS A 27 17.05 -6.09 1.14
CA HIS A 27 17.41 -6.60 2.47
C HIS A 27 16.36 -6.23 3.52
N PHE A 28 15.89 -4.98 3.51
CA PHE A 28 14.77 -4.53 4.34
C PHE A 28 13.53 -5.44 4.21
N TYR A 29 13.08 -5.72 2.98
CA TYR A 29 11.93 -6.60 2.76
C TYR A 29 12.21 -8.03 3.20
N HIS A 30 13.43 -8.52 3.02
CA HIS A 30 13.81 -9.84 3.50
C HIS A 30 13.67 -9.95 5.02
N ILE A 31 14.21 -9.00 5.78
CA ILE A 31 14.06 -8.94 7.24
C ILE A 31 12.58 -8.89 7.63
N MET A 32 11.87 -7.91 7.12
CA MET A 32 10.49 -7.63 7.51
C MET A 32 9.55 -8.81 7.21
N LEU A 33 9.62 -9.37 6.00
CA LEU A 33 8.73 -10.47 5.61
C LEU A 33 9.11 -11.80 6.26
N SER A 34 10.36 -11.96 6.73
CA SER A 34 10.79 -13.15 7.46
C SER A 34 10.37 -13.11 8.92
N GLU A 35 10.57 -11.97 9.57
CA GLU A 35 10.42 -11.84 11.03
C GLU A 35 9.01 -11.39 11.46
N TYR A 36 8.25 -10.72 10.57
CA TYR A 36 6.92 -10.18 10.85
C TYR A 36 5.86 -10.76 9.88
N PRO A 37 5.41 -12.00 10.11
CA PRO A 37 4.45 -12.65 9.19
C PRO A 37 3.11 -11.92 9.10
N GLU A 38 2.72 -11.14 10.12
CA GLU A 38 1.48 -10.38 10.19
C GLU A 38 1.39 -9.26 9.14
N VAL A 39 2.53 -8.74 8.66
CA VAL A 39 2.52 -7.71 7.61
C VAL A 39 2.53 -8.29 6.19
N ARG A 40 2.81 -9.58 6.02
CA ARG A 40 2.89 -10.23 4.69
C ARG A 40 1.65 -10.00 3.80
N PRO A 41 0.41 -10.03 4.33
CA PRO A 41 -0.78 -9.82 3.52
C PRO A 41 -0.85 -8.44 2.85
N LEU A 42 -0.15 -7.44 3.40
CA LEU A 42 -0.10 -6.08 2.86
C LEU A 42 0.77 -5.97 1.60
N PHE A 43 1.59 -6.98 1.34
CA PHE A 43 2.56 -6.97 0.24
C PHE A 43 2.19 -7.98 -0.85
N ASN A 44 2.25 -7.53 -2.11
CA ASN A 44 2.01 -8.41 -3.24
C ASN A 44 3.26 -9.22 -3.55
N GLN A 45 3.19 -10.53 -3.37
CA GLN A 45 4.32 -11.46 -3.60
C GLN A 45 4.91 -11.36 -5.01
N ALA A 46 4.07 -11.17 -6.06
CA ALA A 46 4.54 -11.00 -7.42
C ALA A 46 5.35 -9.70 -7.61
N SER A 47 4.96 -8.63 -6.92
CA SER A 47 5.72 -7.36 -6.93
C SER A 47 7.01 -7.44 -6.14
N GLN A 48 7.06 -8.26 -5.09
CA GLN A 48 8.29 -8.59 -4.37
C GLN A 48 9.23 -9.41 -5.24
N ALA A 49 8.77 -10.52 -5.81
CA ALA A 49 9.57 -11.40 -6.66
C ALA A 49 10.13 -10.70 -7.92
N SER A 50 9.39 -9.73 -8.49
CA SER A 50 9.84 -8.95 -9.65
C SER A 50 10.78 -7.78 -9.30
N GLY A 51 11.05 -7.53 -8.01
CA GLY A 51 11.85 -6.39 -7.54
C GLY A 51 11.19 -5.01 -7.72
N ARG A 52 9.96 -4.93 -8.20
CA ARG A 52 9.26 -3.64 -8.41
C ARG A 52 9.05 -2.88 -7.11
N GLN A 53 8.66 -3.57 -6.05
CA GLN A 53 8.38 -2.94 -4.77
C GLN A 53 9.67 -2.48 -4.05
N PRO A 54 10.76 -3.27 -3.98
CA PRO A 54 12.06 -2.76 -3.50
C PRO A 54 12.53 -1.51 -4.25
N ARG A 55 12.49 -1.51 -5.58
CA ARG A 55 12.88 -0.33 -6.38
C ARG A 55 12.01 0.90 -6.10
N ALA A 56 10.70 0.73 -5.94
CA ALA A 56 9.81 1.84 -5.61
C ALA A 56 10.14 2.44 -4.24
N LEU A 57 10.42 1.60 -3.23
CA LEU A 57 10.84 2.08 -1.91
C LEU A 57 12.21 2.75 -1.95
N ALA A 58 13.18 2.17 -2.67
CA ALA A 58 14.51 2.77 -2.84
C ALA A 58 14.42 4.18 -3.45
N ASN A 59 13.60 4.34 -4.49
CA ASN A 59 13.35 5.65 -5.11
C ASN A 59 12.67 6.61 -4.14
N SER A 60 11.71 6.15 -3.34
CA SER A 60 11.02 7.00 -2.35
C SER A 60 11.97 7.49 -1.26
N LEU A 61 12.86 6.63 -0.74
CA LEU A 61 13.89 7.01 0.23
C LEU A 61 14.89 7.99 -0.37
N LEU A 62 15.33 7.75 -1.60
CA LEU A 62 16.24 8.65 -2.32
C LEU A 62 15.62 10.04 -2.53
N MET A 63 14.36 10.09 -2.99
CA MET A 63 13.65 11.35 -3.18
C MET A 63 13.43 12.09 -1.85
N TYR A 64 13.10 11.36 -0.79
CA TYR A 64 12.97 11.93 0.55
C TYR A 64 14.29 12.56 1.03
N ALA A 65 15.42 11.85 0.87
CA ALA A 65 16.73 12.38 1.25
C ALA A 65 17.15 13.62 0.43
N LYS A 66 16.88 13.60 -0.89
CA LYS A 66 17.17 14.73 -1.79
C LYS A 66 16.38 16.00 -1.46
N HIS A 67 15.13 15.83 -1.03
CA HIS A 67 14.19 16.93 -0.78
C HIS A 67 13.86 17.12 0.69
N ILE A 68 14.77 16.70 1.60
CA ILE A 68 14.52 16.75 3.05
C ILE A 68 14.28 18.17 3.58
N ASP A 69 14.82 19.19 2.91
CA ASP A 69 14.61 20.60 3.24
C ASP A 69 13.34 21.19 2.63
N GLU A 70 12.80 20.55 1.58
CA GLU A 70 11.68 21.05 0.75
C GLU A 70 10.64 19.98 0.47
N LEU A 71 10.06 19.41 1.55
CA LEU A 71 9.08 18.29 1.43
C LEU A 71 7.85 18.65 0.58
N ASP A 72 7.59 19.91 0.35
CA ASP A 72 6.53 20.36 -0.56
C ASP A 72 6.71 19.86 -2.00
N GLN A 73 7.96 19.61 -2.43
CA GLN A 73 8.25 19.02 -3.74
C GLN A 73 7.86 17.55 -3.83
N LEU A 74 7.60 16.90 -2.70
CA LEU A 74 7.19 15.48 -2.62
C LEU A 74 5.67 15.30 -2.49
N LYS A 75 4.86 16.35 -2.59
CA LYS A 75 3.39 16.30 -2.39
C LYS A 75 2.73 15.23 -3.27
N GLU A 76 3.12 15.13 -4.53
CA GLU A 76 2.56 14.14 -5.45
C GLU A 76 2.97 12.72 -5.05
N LEU A 77 4.24 12.49 -4.73
CA LEU A 77 4.74 11.20 -4.25
C LEU A 77 4.04 10.80 -2.94
N ILE A 78 3.94 11.70 -1.99
CA ILE A 78 3.24 11.48 -0.71
C ILE A 78 1.77 11.11 -0.98
N SER A 79 1.10 11.81 -1.89
CA SER A 79 -0.29 11.52 -2.26
C SER A 79 -0.43 10.10 -2.83
N ILE A 80 0.43 9.70 -3.77
CA ILE A 80 0.43 8.36 -4.36
C ILE A 80 0.64 7.29 -3.28
N VAL A 81 1.62 7.51 -2.39
CA VAL A 81 1.94 6.56 -1.30
C VAL A 81 0.78 6.44 -0.32
N THR A 82 0.22 7.57 0.15
CA THR A 82 -0.86 7.56 1.15
C THR A 82 -2.16 6.98 0.60
N HIS A 83 -2.53 7.24 -0.65
CA HIS A 83 -3.67 6.57 -1.29
C HIS A 83 -3.45 5.06 -1.39
N LYS A 84 -2.21 4.63 -1.73
CA LYS A 84 -1.88 3.21 -1.77
C LYS A 84 -1.95 2.56 -0.39
N HIS A 85 -1.41 3.21 0.64
CA HIS A 85 -1.49 2.76 2.02
C HIS A 85 -2.94 2.69 2.51
N ALA A 86 -3.73 3.74 2.25
CA ALA A 86 -5.15 3.76 2.60
C ALA A 86 -5.92 2.61 1.95
N SER A 87 -5.64 2.28 0.68
CA SER A 87 -6.26 1.14 -0.01
C SER A 87 -5.91 -0.23 0.59
N LEU A 88 -4.81 -0.32 1.32
CA LEU A 88 -4.36 -1.50 2.04
C LEU A 88 -4.75 -1.47 3.53
N GLN A 89 -5.39 -0.38 3.97
CA GLN A 89 -5.76 -0.15 5.37
C GLN A 89 -4.55 -0.20 6.31
N ILE A 90 -3.46 0.45 5.92
CA ILE A 90 -2.26 0.58 6.77
C ILE A 90 -2.62 1.31 8.07
N GLN A 91 -2.10 0.79 9.18
CA GLN A 91 -2.33 1.31 10.53
C GLN A 91 -1.04 1.89 11.12
N PRO A 92 -1.12 2.84 12.08
CA PRO A 92 0.07 3.49 12.65
C PRO A 92 1.08 2.54 13.30
N ASP A 93 0.64 1.43 13.89
CA ASP A 93 1.50 0.43 14.55
C ASP A 93 2.43 -0.30 13.56
N GLN A 94 2.00 -0.44 12.31
CA GLN A 94 2.80 -1.07 11.26
C GLN A 94 4.02 -0.22 10.85
N TYR A 95 3.96 1.09 11.05
CA TYR A 95 5.10 1.98 10.83
C TYR A 95 6.26 1.69 11.79
N ALA A 96 5.98 1.26 13.02
CA ALA A 96 7.04 0.87 13.97
C ALA A 96 7.83 -0.34 13.46
N ILE A 97 7.14 -1.35 12.92
CA ILE A 97 7.78 -2.53 12.31
C ILE A 97 8.65 -2.13 11.13
N VAL A 98 8.09 -1.32 10.22
CA VAL A 98 8.80 -0.84 9.02
C VAL A 98 10.04 -0.04 9.42
N GLY A 99 9.94 0.86 10.41
CA GLY A 99 11.05 1.65 10.90
C GLY A 99 12.18 0.81 11.47
N ALA A 100 11.86 -0.12 12.36
CA ALA A 100 12.87 -1.01 12.95
C ALA A 100 13.61 -1.82 11.87
N CYS A 101 12.89 -2.39 10.92
CA CYS A 101 13.49 -3.15 9.82
C CYS A 101 14.32 -2.28 8.88
N LEU A 102 13.88 -1.04 8.59
CA LEU A 102 14.61 -0.13 7.72
C LEU A 102 15.93 0.32 8.35
N ILE A 103 15.91 0.72 9.61
CA ILE A 103 17.14 1.15 10.33
C ILE A 103 18.14 -0.01 10.41
N ARG A 104 17.68 -1.19 10.72
CA ARG A 104 18.52 -2.39 10.72
C ARG A 104 19.09 -2.69 9.33
N ALA A 105 18.31 -2.57 8.28
CA ALA A 105 18.79 -2.76 6.91
C ALA A 105 19.86 -1.73 6.52
N ILE A 106 19.72 -0.46 6.95
CA ILE A 106 20.73 0.58 6.78
C ILE A 106 22.04 0.16 7.47
N GLN A 107 21.98 -0.28 8.73
CA GLN A 107 23.16 -0.72 9.49
C GLN A 107 23.86 -1.91 8.84
N GLU A 108 23.10 -2.94 8.46
CA GLU A 108 23.65 -4.19 7.94
C GLU A 108 24.21 -4.05 6.51
N VAL A 109 23.60 -3.22 5.66
CA VAL A 109 24.02 -3.04 4.26
C VAL A 109 25.15 -2.02 4.13
N LEU A 110 25.09 -0.92 4.85
CA LEU A 110 26.13 0.12 4.77
C LEU A 110 27.37 -0.19 5.60
N GLY A 111 27.23 -1.03 6.63
CA GLY A 111 28.32 -1.36 7.54
C GLY A 111 28.74 -0.20 8.47
N PRO A 112 29.63 -0.46 9.44
CA PRO A 112 29.93 0.48 10.52
C PRO A 112 30.63 1.78 10.04
N ASP A 113 31.33 1.74 8.92
CA ASP A 113 32.08 2.90 8.42
C ASP A 113 31.13 3.97 7.83
N LEU A 114 30.00 3.59 7.27
CA LEU A 114 29.00 4.48 6.66
C LEU A 114 27.77 4.66 7.55
N ALA A 115 27.33 3.60 8.24
CA ALA A 115 26.20 3.63 9.18
C ALA A 115 26.70 3.99 10.60
N THR A 116 27.33 5.15 10.73
CA THR A 116 27.76 5.66 12.04
C THR A 116 26.55 5.96 12.94
N ASP A 117 26.76 6.05 14.26
CA ASP A 117 25.70 6.38 15.22
C ASP A 117 24.96 7.68 14.87
N GLU A 118 25.68 8.66 14.32
CA GLU A 118 25.11 9.93 13.89
C GLU A 118 24.19 9.75 12.66
N VAL A 119 24.61 8.93 11.69
CA VAL A 119 23.80 8.60 10.50
C VAL A 119 22.55 7.82 10.90
N ILE A 120 22.70 6.84 11.77
CA ILE A 120 21.57 6.04 12.27
C ILE A 120 20.58 6.92 13.03
N THR A 121 21.05 7.74 13.96
CA THR A 121 20.20 8.67 14.71
C THR A 121 19.47 9.65 13.79
N ALA A 122 20.15 10.16 12.74
CA ALA A 122 19.53 11.05 11.76
C ALA A 122 18.41 10.34 10.97
N TRP A 123 18.66 9.10 10.51
CA TRP A 123 17.66 8.30 9.79
C TRP A 123 16.48 7.87 10.66
N GLU A 124 16.69 7.50 11.93
CA GLU A 124 15.61 7.24 12.88
C GLU A 124 14.68 8.46 13.03
N ARG A 125 15.26 9.64 13.20
CA ARG A 125 14.50 10.89 13.31
C ARG A 125 13.78 11.25 12.00
N ALA A 126 14.45 11.07 10.88
CA ALA A 126 13.89 11.29 9.56
C ALA A 126 12.70 10.35 9.29
N TYR A 127 12.87 9.05 9.61
CA TYR A 127 11.82 8.07 9.47
C TYR A 127 10.59 8.38 10.34
N VAL A 128 10.79 8.69 11.62
CA VAL A 128 9.69 9.06 12.53
C VAL A 128 8.93 10.29 12.01
N SER A 129 9.64 11.28 11.46
CA SER A 129 9.03 12.47 10.87
C SER A 129 8.19 12.14 9.66
N LEU A 130 8.69 11.28 8.77
CA LEU A 130 7.97 10.80 7.59
C LEU A 130 6.77 9.93 7.97
N ALA A 131 6.94 8.99 8.87
CA ALA A 131 5.88 8.10 9.36
C ALA A 131 4.71 8.89 9.95
N ASN A 132 4.99 9.93 10.76
CA ASN A 132 3.96 10.81 11.30
C ASN A 132 3.22 11.59 10.20
N LEU A 133 3.94 12.11 9.20
CA LEU A 133 3.34 12.81 8.07
C LEU A 133 2.41 11.89 7.27
N LEU A 134 2.87 10.68 6.94
CA LEU A 134 2.10 9.71 6.18
C LEU A 134 0.87 9.24 6.97
N SER A 135 1.05 8.81 8.23
CA SER A 135 -0.05 8.34 9.09
C SER A 135 -1.12 9.41 9.29
N GLN A 136 -0.73 10.67 9.47
CA GLN A 136 -1.70 11.77 9.61
C GLN A 136 -2.44 12.04 8.30
N THR A 137 -1.75 11.97 7.17
CA THR A 137 -2.37 12.13 5.84
C THR A 137 -3.36 10.99 5.55
N GLU A 138 -2.99 9.76 5.88
CA GLU A 138 -3.83 8.58 5.75
C GLU A 138 -5.06 8.66 6.66
N GLU A 139 -4.90 9.08 7.92
CA GLU A 139 -6.03 9.29 8.83
C GLU A 139 -7.02 10.34 8.28
N ASN A 140 -6.52 11.43 7.70
CA ASN A 140 -7.38 12.42 7.05
C ASN A 140 -8.13 11.83 5.83
N LEU A 141 -7.51 10.91 5.08
CA LEU A 141 -8.17 10.19 3.99
C LEU A 141 -9.26 9.27 4.52
N TYR A 142 -8.98 8.49 5.56
CA TYR A 142 -9.97 7.61 6.20
C TYR A 142 -11.17 8.40 6.71
N GLN A 143 -10.96 9.49 7.45
CA GLN A 143 -12.04 10.33 7.98
C GLN A 143 -12.90 10.95 6.88
N ARG A 144 -12.29 11.50 5.84
CA ARG A 144 -13.03 12.07 4.70
C ARG A 144 -13.86 11.03 3.99
N THR A 145 -13.30 9.83 3.79
CA THR A 145 -13.98 8.71 3.15
C THR A 145 -15.15 8.21 3.98
N GLU A 146 -14.96 8.07 5.30
CA GLU A 146 -16.00 7.62 6.24
C GLU A 146 -17.16 8.61 6.35
N GLN A 147 -16.86 9.92 6.37
CA GLN A 147 -17.85 11.00 6.50
C GLN A 147 -18.60 11.33 5.20
N ALA A 148 -18.10 10.88 4.05
CA ALA A 148 -18.75 11.10 2.78
C ALA A 148 -20.03 10.25 2.65
N GLN A 149 -21.00 10.73 1.87
CA GLN A 149 -22.24 9.99 1.63
C GLN A 149 -21.94 8.60 1.02
N GLY A 150 -22.44 7.56 1.67
CA GLY A 150 -22.17 6.17 1.27
C GLY A 150 -20.75 5.68 1.55
N GLY A 151 -19.95 6.48 2.28
CA GLY A 151 -18.59 6.13 2.68
C GLY A 151 -18.55 5.20 3.90
N TRP A 152 -17.39 4.61 4.11
CA TRP A 152 -17.14 3.75 5.28
C TRP A 152 -15.64 3.69 5.59
N ARG A 153 -15.32 3.16 6.75
CA ARG A 153 -13.94 2.88 7.17
C ARG A 153 -13.76 1.37 7.37
N GLY A 154 -12.60 0.86 7.03
CA GLY A 154 -12.31 -0.57 7.17
C GLY A 154 -13.05 -1.43 6.15
N GLU A 155 -13.42 -2.64 6.57
CA GLU A 155 -14.13 -3.61 5.73
C GLU A 155 -15.63 -3.36 5.73
N ARG A 156 -16.24 -3.51 4.55
CA ARG A 156 -17.68 -3.58 4.37
C ARG A 156 -18.01 -4.80 3.51
N LEU A 157 -19.08 -5.49 3.84
CA LEU A 157 -19.50 -6.68 3.07
C LEU A 157 -20.31 -6.25 1.86
N PHE A 158 -19.92 -6.82 0.72
CA PHE A 158 -20.63 -6.71 -0.55
C PHE A 158 -20.96 -8.11 -1.06
N TYR A 159 -22.11 -8.31 -1.64
CA TYR A 159 -22.44 -9.53 -2.36
C TYR A 159 -22.27 -9.33 -3.86
N VAL A 160 -21.94 -10.41 -4.56
CA VAL A 160 -21.92 -10.45 -6.03
C VAL A 160 -23.35 -10.46 -6.53
N ALA A 161 -23.82 -9.32 -7.03
CA ALA A 161 -25.18 -9.18 -7.57
C ALA A 161 -25.30 -9.75 -8.99
N ASP A 162 -24.20 -9.70 -9.75
CA ASP A 162 -24.11 -10.28 -11.09
C ASP A 162 -22.64 -10.61 -11.42
N LYS A 163 -22.45 -11.62 -12.31
CA LYS A 163 -21.14 -12.09 -12.77
C LYS A 163 -21.21 -12.32 -14.27
N VAL A 164 -20.54 -11.46 -15.04
CA VAL A 164 -20.60 -11.45 -16.50
C VAL A 164 -19.23 -11.79 -17.10
N GLN A 165 -19.19 -12.83 -17.91
CA GLN A 165 -18.00 -13.17 -18.67
C GLN A 165 -17.86 -12.24 -19.88
N GLU A 166 -16.87 -11.33 -19.86
CA GLU A 166 -16.64 -10.35 -20.93
C GLU A 166 -15.78 -10.93 -22.05
N SER A 167 -14.89 -11.85 -21.71
CA SER A 167 -14.02 -12.56 -22.65
C SER A 167 -13.56 -13.90 -22.06
N SER A 168 -12.72 -14.65 -22.78
CA SER A 168 -12.12 -15.90 -22.27
C SER A 168 -11.27 -15.72 -21.00
N ILE A 169 -10.81 -14.50 -20.72
CA ILE A 169 -9.90 -14.20 -19.60
C ILE A 169 -10.39 -13.06 -18.72
N ILE A 170 -11.50 -12.39 -19.05
CA ILE A 170 -12.01 -11.26 -18.25
C ILE A 170 -13.44 -11.55 -17.82
N THR A 171 -13.70 -11.38 -16.52
CA THR A 171 -15.03 -11.46 -15.92
C THR A 171 -15.31 -10.20 -15.12
N SER A 172 -16.47 -9.59 -15.34
CA SER A 172 -16.97 -8.46 -14.56
C SER A 172 -17.85 -8.96 -13.40
N PHE A 173 -17.64 -8.35 -12.24
CA PHE A 173 -18.39 -8.59 -11.01
C PHE A 173 -19.12 -7.31 -10.63
N TYR A 174 -20.42 -7.40 -10.47
CA TYR A 174 -21.28 -6.32 -9.98
C TYR A 174 -21.50 -6.54 -8.48
N LEU A 175 -21.13 -5.55 -7.69
CA LEU A 175 -21.08 -5.66 -6.23
C LEU A 175 -22.09 -4.71 -5.61
N LYS A 176 -22.96 -5.24 -4.75
CA LYS A 176 -23.91 -4.44 -3.96
C LYS A 176 -23.65 -4.63 -2.47
N PRO A 177 -23.80 -3.59 -1.65
CA PRO A 177 -23.59 -3.70 -0.20
C PRO A 177 -24.65 -4.61 0.44
N VAL A 178 -24.22 -5.49 1.33
CA VAL A 178 -25.10 -6.42 2.06
C VAL A 178 -26.08 -5.67 2.96
N ASP A 179 -25.67 -4.54 3.52
CA ASP A 179 -26.49 -3.69 4.40
C ASP A 179 -27.55 -2.84 3.64
N GLY A 180 -27.56 -2.87 2.31
CA GLY A 180 -28.48 -2.12 1.47
C GLY A 180 -28.31 -0.59 1.50
N GLN A 181 -27.29 -0.07 2.20
CA GLN A 181 -27.05 1.37 2.26
C GLN A 181 -26.33 1.86 1.00
N PRO A 182 -26.45 3.14 0.64
CA PRO A 182 -25.71 3.70 -0.50
C PRO A 182 -24.20 3.44 -0.43
N VAL A 183 -23.56 3.48 -1.60
CA VAL A 183 -22.09 3.39 -1.71
C VAL A 183 -21.49 4.72 -2.12
N LEU A 184 -20.25 4.95 -1.74
CA LEU A 184 -19.50 6.16 -2.05
C LEU A 184 -19.38 6.34 -3.57
N HIS A 185 -19.65 7.54 -4.07
CA HIS A 185 -19.36 7.91 -5.45
C HIS A 185 -17.85 7.95 -5.67
N HIS A 186 -17.35 7.04 -6.47
CA HIS A 186 -15.94 6.99 -6.83
C HIS A 186 -15.59 7.91 -7.99
N GLN A 187 -14.33 8.27 -8.09
CA GLN A 187 -13.78 9.02 -9.21
C GLN A 187 -13.18 8.06 -10.25
N ALA A 188 -13.07 8.53 -11.49
CA ALA A 188 -12.40 7.77 -12.54
C ALA A 188 -10.93 7.47 -12.16
N GLY A 189 -10.49 6.23 -12.37
CA GLY A 189 -9.16 5.78 -12.00
C GLY A 189 -9.07 5.13 -10.62
N GLN A 190 -10.07 5.30 -9.76
CA GLN A 190 -10.08 4.66 -8.45
C GLN A 190 -10.31 3.14 -8.53
N TYR A 191 -9.91 2.46 -7.48
CA TYR A 191 -10.00 1.02 -7.31
C TYR A 191 -10.47 0.66 -5.90
N LEU A 192 -11.09 -0.53 -5.77
CA LEU A 192 -11.44 -1.12 -4.48
C LEU A 192 -10.32 -2.05 -4.01
N GLY A 193 -10.03 -2.02 -2.71
CA GLY A 193 -9.27 -3.05 -2.04
C GLY A 193 -10.17 -4.20 -1.61
N PHE A 194 -9.65 -5.42 -1.67
CA PHE A 194 -10.34 -6.63 -1.25
C PHE A 194 -9.46 -7.43 -0.30
N ARG A 195 -10.10 -8.05 0.69
CA ARG A 195 -9.48 -9.02 1.58
C ARG A 195 -10.05 -10.41 1.34
N PHE A 196 -9.17 -11.36 1.07
CA PHE A 196 -9.47 -12.77 0.93
C PHE A 196 -8.73 -13.57 1.99
N VAL A 197 -9.36 -14.59 2.54
CA VAL A 197 -8.76 -15.49 3.51
C VAL A 197 -8.72 -16.89 2.91
N PHE A 198 -7.53 -17.42 2.70
CA PHE A 198 -7.28 -18.76 2.18
C PHE A 198 -6.61 -19.62 3.26
N PRO A 199 -6.56 -20.95 3.12
CA PRO A 199 -5.81 -21.82 4.03
C PRO A 199 -4.34 -21.43 4.16
N GLU A 200 -3.75 -20.89 3.08
CA GLU A 200 -2.36 -20.43 3.01
C GLU A 200 -2.14 -19.06 3.64
N GLY A 201 -3.21 -18.36 4.03
CA GLY A 201 -3.19 -17.05 4.66
C GLY A 201 -4.02 -15.99 3.95
N GLU A 202 -3.99 -14.79 4.52
CA GLU A 202 -4.71 -13.62 3.99
C GLU A 202 -4.04 -13.11 2.72
N GLN A 203 -4.88 -12.66 1.77
CA GLN A 203 -4.46 -11.99 0.55
C GLN A 203 -5.24 -10.69 0.37
N ARG A 204 -4.55 -9.60 0.03
CA ARG A 204 -5.17 -8.33 -0.36
C ARG A 204 -4.92 -8.05 -1.84
N ARG A 205 -5.96 -7.62 -2.54
CA ARG A 205 -5.88 -7.27 -3.97
C ARG A 205 -6.71 -6.02 -4.25
N ASN A 206 -6.23 -5.25 -5.20
CA ASN A 206 -6.93 -4.06 -5.67
C ASN A 206 -7.44 -4.32 -7.09
N TYR A 207 -8.69 -3.94 -7.33
CA TYR A 207 -9.31 -4.01 -8.65
C TYR A 207 -9.91 -2.66 -9.02
N SER A 208 -9.54 -2.16 -10.19
CA SER A 208 -10.05 -0.89 -10.71
C SER A 208 -11.57 -0.94 -10.90
N LEU A 209 -12.21 0.17 -10.57
CA LEU A 209 -13.62 0.38 -10.83
C LEU A 209 -13.82 0.60 -12.33
N SER A 210 -14.71 -0.19 -12.92
CA SER A 210 -14.87 -0.28 -14.38
C SER A 210 -16.25 0.14 -14.89
N ALA A 211 -17.05 0.82 -14.04
CA ALA A 211 -18.32 1.43 -14.41
C ALA A 211 -18.43 2.85 -13.84
N PRO A 212 -19.28 3.72 -14.38
CA PRO A 212 -19.59 5.01 -13.77
C PRO A 212 -20.15 4.86 -12.36
N ALA A 213 -19.87 5.84 -11.49
CA ALA A 213 -20.46 5.90 -10.17
C ALA A 213 -21.98 6.11 -10.24
N ASN A 214 -22.73 5.32 -9.46
CA ASN A 214 -24.19 5.38 -9.41
C ASN A 214 -24.74 5.50 -7.97
N GLY A 215 -23.88 5.42 -6.95
CA GLY A 215 -24.27 5.48 -5.54
C GLY A 215 -24.93 4.21 -4.98
N GLU A 216 -25.08 3.14 -5.78
CA GLU A 216 -25.80 1.92 -5.40
C GLU A 216 -24.94 0.65 -5.51
N SER A 217 -23.98 0.64 -6.42
CA SER A 217 -23.18 -0.56 -6.72
C SER A 217 -21.81 -0.20 -7.29
N TYR A 218 -20.92 -1.18 -7.26
CA TYR A 218 -19.62 -1.11 -7.93
C TYR A 218 -19.50 -2.20 -8.98
N ARG A 219 -18.69 -1.95 -10.01
CA ARG A 219 -18.26 -2.98 -10.96
C ARG A 219 -16.73 -3.04 -11.01
N ILE A 220 -16.21 -4.25 -10.90
CA ILE A 220 -14.80 -4.55 -11.19
C ILE A 220 -14.73 -5.53 -12.35
N SER A 221 -13.69 -5.41 -13.19
CA SER A 221 -13.43 -6.34 -14.28
C SER A 221 -12.09 -7.02 -14.00
N VAL A 222 -12.14 -8.32 -13.75
CA VAL A 222 -11.00 -9.12 -13.29
C VAL A 222 -10.43 -9.93 -14.43
N LYS A 223 -9.17 -9.67 -14.78
CA LYS A 223 -8.42 -10.52 -15.69
C LYS A 223 -7.96 -11.77 -14.94
N ARG A 224 -8.21 -12.94 -15.53
CA ARG A 224 -7.65 -14.22 -15.06
C ARG A 224 -6.14 -14.21 -15.30
N GLU A 225 -5.36 -14.28 -14.25
CA GLU A 225 -3.90 -14.34 -14.33
C GLU A 225 -3.46 -15.81 -14.22
N PRO A 226 -2.65 -16.33 -15.16
CA PRO A 226 -2.12 -17.68 -15.05
C PRO A 226 -1.37 -17.92 -13.72
N GLY A 227 -1.81 -18.92 -12.95
CA GLY A 227 -1.25 -19.20 -11.61
C GLY A 227 -1.63 -18.18 -10.52
N GLY A 228 -2.43 -17.16 -10.82
CA GLY A 228 -2.86 -16.17 -9.84
C GLY A 228 -3.92 -16.73 -8.88
N LEU A 229 -3.61 -16.80 -7.59
CA LEU A 229 -4.51 -17.37 -6.58
C LEU A 229 -5.87 -16.65 -6.56
N VAL A 230 -5.88 -15.34 -6.34
CA VAL A 230 -7.14 -14.57 -6.16
C VAL A 230 -7.93 -14.43 -7.45
N SER A 231 -7.27 -14.16 -8.58
CA SER A 231 -7.98 -14.01 -9.85
C SER A 231 -8.65 -15.32 -10.29
N ASN A 232 -8.00 -16.46 -10.11
CA ASN A 232 -8.61 -17.76 -10.40
C ASN A 232 -9.72 -18.10 -9.42
N TYR A 233 -9.57 -17.81 -8.12
CA TYR A 233 -10.64 -17.97 -7.13
C TYR A 233 -11.89 -17.16 -7.52
N LEU A 234 -11.74 -15.90 -7.91
CA LEU A 234 -12.86 -15.07 -8.36
C LEU A 234 -13.53 -15.65 -9.60
N HIS A 235 -12.76 -16.14 -10.57
CA HIS A 235 -13.32 -16.72 -11.79
C HIS A 235 -14.00 -18.07 -11.56
N ASP A 236 -13.40 -18.96 -10.77
CA ASP A 236 -13.78 -20.38 -10.70
C ASP A 236 -14.70 -20.68 -9.53
N THR A 237 -14.57 -19.97 -8.41
CA THR A 237 -15.24 -20.32 -7.16
C THR A 237 -16.34 -19.34 -6.81
N VAL A 238 -16.08 -18.02 -6.90
CA VAL A 238 -17.05 -16.99 -6.49
C VAL A 238 -18.26 -16.99 -7.43
N GLN A 239 -19.47 -17.04 -6.85
CA GLN A 239 -20.74 -17.08 -7.56
C GLN A 239 -21.59 -15.85 -7.23
N VAL A 240 -22.67 -15.64 -7.98
CA VAL A 240 -23.72 -14.66 -7.65
C VAL A 240 -24.32 -15.03 -6.28
N GLY A 241 -24.40 -14.04 -5.40
CA GLY A 241 -24.86 -14.19 -4.03
C GLY A 241 -23.71 -14.32 -3.00
N ASP A 242 -22.49 -14.66 -3.42
CA ASP A 242 -21.35 -14.75 -2.51
C ASP A 242 -20.92 -13.37 -1.98
N GLU A 243 -20.47 -13.36 -0.74
CA GLU A 243 -20.04 -12.14 -0.06
C GLU A 243 -18.52 -11.94 -0.16
N LEU A 244 -18.12 -10.68 -0.40
CA LEU A 244 -16.74 -10.23 -0.47
C LEU A 244 -16.49 -9.12 0.55
N ARG A 245 -15.31 -9.11 1.16
CA ARG A 245 -14.84 -8.07 2.06
C ARG A 245 -14.12 -6.99 1.26
N VAL A 246 -14.65 -5.77 1.31
CA VAL A 246 -14.27 -4.67 0.44
C VAL A 246 -13.85 -3.45 1.25
N PHE A 247 -12.73 -2.86 0.91
CA PHE A 247 -12.28 -1.56 1.43
C PHE A 247 -12.79 -0.43 0.54
N PRO A 248 -12.90 0.81 1.07
CA PRO A 248 -13.37 1.96 0.29
C PRO A 248 -12.55 2.21 -0.97
N PRO A 249 -13.13 2.91 -1.98
CA PRO A 249 -12.38 3.31 -3.16
C PRO A 249 -11.29 4.34 -2.82
N PHE A 250 -10.07 4.05 -3.30
CA PHE A 250 -8.89 4.92 -3.22
C PHE A 250 -8.15 4.94 -4.57
N GLY A 251 -7.20 5.86 -4.75
CA GLY A 251 -6.39 5.99 -5.94
C GLY A 251 -6.37 7.39 -6.50
#